data_7ecb82ba151b845dae85610f6725b581
#
_entry.id   7ecb82ba151b845dae85610f6725b581
#
_cell.length_a   1.000
_cell.length_b   1.000
_cell.length_c   1.000
_cell.angle_alpha   90.00
_cell.angle_beta   90.00
_cell.angle_gamma   90.00
#
_symmetry.space_group_name_H-M   'P 1'
#
loop_
_entity.id
_entity.type
_entity.pdbx_description
1 polymer ?
#
loop_
_entity_poly.entity_id
_entity_poly.type
_entity_poly.pdbx_seq_one_letter_code
_entity_poly.pdbx_strand_id
1 'polypeptide(L)'
;TITMLLATVQSKTQRDSGTVKWGKRITLSVLPQNNNEFFEGCDLTLVEWLSQFSDDHYEEFLRGWLGRMLFSGEEALKKAKVLSGGEKVRCMLAKMMLEGSNFLIFDEPTNHLDLESITALNNGMKNFKGCMLLTSHDQELMNTVANRIIEINGTKTFDKNVTYDEYLDMIGD
;
A
#
# COMPACT_ATOMS: atom_id res chain seq x y z
N THR A 1 2.21 -14.73 13.50
CA THR A 1 1.41 -14.31 12.32
C THR A 1 2.24 -13.40 11.40
N ILE A 2 1.87 -13.30 10.14
CA ILE A 2 2.56 -12.46 9.15
C ILE A 2 2.53 -10.99 9.58
N THR A 3 1.42 -10.53 10.14
CA THR A 3 1.29 -9.19 10.74
C THR A 3 2.37 -8.91 11.79
N MET A 4 2.72 -9.88 12.64
CA MET A 4 3.81 -9.73 13.61
C MET A 4 5.18 -9.64 12.92
N LEU A 5 5.39 -10.41 11.84
CA LEU A 5 6.61 -10.29 11.03
C LEU A 5 6.74 -8.89 10.43
N LEU A 6 5.67 -8.35 9.85
CA LEU A 6 5.64 -6.99 9.31
C LEU A 6 5.91 -5.94 10.40
N ALA A 7 5.30 -6.08 11.58
CA ALA A 7 5.55 -5.20 12.72
C ALA A 7 7.02 -5.28 13.20
N THR A 8 7.62 -6.46 13.17
CA THR A 8 9.04 -6.68 13.48
C THR A 8 9.96 -6.00 12.47
N VAL A 9 9.64 -6.12 11.18
CA VAL A 9 10.38 -5.44 10.09
C VAL A 9 10.31 -3.92 10.25
N GLN A 10 9.18 -3.39 10.72
CA GLN A 10 9.00 -1.97 11.05
C GLN A 10 9.67 -1.53 12.36
N SER A 11 10.33 -2.44 13.08
CA SER A 11 10.88 -2.20 14.42
C SER A 11 9.83 -1.81 15.49
N LYS A 12 8.56 -2.13 15.26
CA LYS A 12 7.45 -1.89 16.22
C LYS A 12 7.35 -2.95 17.31
N THR A 13 7.90 -4.15 17.05
CA THR A 13 7.93 -5.26 18.00
C THR A 13 9.35 -5.81 18.16
N GLN A 14 9.63 -6.34 19.36
CA GLN A 14 10.92 -6.99 19.64
C GLN A 14 10.99 -8.32 18.90
N ARG A 15 12.17 -8.62 18.34
CA ARG A 15 12.45 -9.89 17.66
C ARG A 15 12.88 -10.96 18.65
N ASP A 16 12.47 -12.19 18.43
CA ASP A 16 12.95 -13.34 19.20
C ASP A 16 14.40 -13.68 18.80
N SER A 17 14.73 -13.58 17.49
CA SER A 17 16.06 -13.85 16.97
C SER A 17 16.25 -13.21 15.58
N GLY A 18 17.48 -13.28 15.07
CA GLY A 18 17.81 -12.77 13.73
C GLY A 18 18.08 -11.27 13.67
N THR A 19 18.38 -10.77 12.48
CA THR A 19 18.69 -9.36 12.24
C THR A 19 17.94 -8.83 11.03
N VAL A 20 17.46 -7.58 11.12
CA VAL A 20 16.93 -6.81 10.00
C VAL A 20 17.87 -5.64 9.73
N LYS A 21 18.33 -5.52 8.49
CA LYS A 21 19.17 -4.39 8.07
C LYS A 21 18.51 -3.70 6.89
N TRP A 22 18.25 -2.41 7.04
CA TRP A 22 17.80 -1.57 5.96
C TRP A 22 18.98 -1.02 5.15
N GLY A 23 18.81 -0.93 3.85
CA GLY A 23 19.77 -0.22 3.00
C GLY A 23 19.82 1.27 3.35
N LYS A 24 20.97 1.92 3.12
CA LYS A 24 21.19 3.33 3.50
C LYS A 24 20.27 4.34 2.82
N ARG A 25 19.65 3.96 1.68
CA ARG A 25 18.78 4.82 0.87
C ARG A 25 17.31 4.37 0.90
N ILE A 26 16.92 3.54 1.86
CA ILE A 26 15.54 3.07 1.98
C ILE A 26 14.73 4.12 2.74
N THR A 27 13.68 4.61 2.08
CA THR A 27 12.60 5.39 2.66
C THR A 27 11.37 4.49 2.74
N LEU A 28 10.99 4.17 3.97
CA LEU A 28 9.91 3.21 4.27
C LEU A 28 8.61 3.94 4.52
N SER A 29 7.54 3.50 3.87
CA SER A 29 6.18 3.86 4.23
C SER A 29 5.31 2.62 4.45
N VAL A 30 4.39 2.71 5.37
CA VAL A 30 3.51 1.61 5.77
C VAL A 30 2.07 2.09 5.70
N LEU A 31 1.21 1.34 5.02
CA LEU A 31 -0.22 1.60 5.06
C LEU A 31 -0.76 1.19 6.43
N PRO A 32 -1.28 2.14 7.24
CA PRO A 32 -1.88 1.80 8.52
C PRO A 32 -3.17 0.99 8.32
N GLN A 33 -3.46 0.05 9.22
CA GLN A 33 -4.74 -0.68 9.23
C GLN A 33 -5.92 0.25 9.54
N ASN A 34 -5.70 1.27 10.38
CA ASN A 34 -6.68 2.31 10.65
C ASN A 34 -6.17 3.66 10.13
N ASN A 35 -6.86 4.18 9.13
CA ASN A 35 -6.52 5.44 8.47
C ASN A 35 -7.36 6.62 8.98
N ASN A 36 -8.25 6.42 9.95
CA ASN A 36 -9.21 7.44 10.37
C ASN A 36 -8.52 8.70 10.89
N GLU A 37 -7.42 8.57 11.61
CA GLU A 37 -6.66 9.70 12.16
C GLU A 37 -6.23 10.75 11.11
N PHE A 38 -6.06 10.32 9.84
CA PHE A 38 -5.67 11.21 8.75
C PHE A 38 -6.86 11.99 8.14
N PHE A 39 -8.09 11.55 8.39
CA PHE A 39 -9.28 12.03 7.70
C PHE A 39 -10.37 12.53 8.64
N GLU A 40 -10.44 12.02 9.86
CA GLU A 40 -11.50 12.34 10.81
C GLU A 40 -11.45 13.81 11.21
N GLY A 41 -12.59 14.50 11.05
CA GLY A 41 -12.69 15.94 11.31
C GLY A 41 -11.95 16.84 10.31
N CYS A 42 -11.34 16.29 9.26
CA CYS A 42 -10.58 17.05 8.27
C CYS A 42 -11.51 17.71 7.25
N ASP A 43 -11.63 19.03 7.30
CA ASP A 43 -12.46 19.83 6.40
C ASP A 43 -11.79 20.27 5.11
N LEU A 44 -10.53 19.86 4.90
CA LEU A 44 -9.79 20.11 3.66
C LEU A 44 -10.36 19.31 2.49
N THR A 45 -10.29 19.86 1.29
CA THR A 45 -10.48 19.10 0.07
C THR A 45 -9.37 18.07 -0.11
N LEU A 46 -9.55 17.05 -0.97
CA LEU A 46 -8.49 16.05 -1.19
C LEU A 46 -7.22 16.68 -1.76
N VAL A 47 -7.34 17.69 -2.60
CA VAL A 47 -6.18 18.44 -3.12
C VAL A 47 -5.43 19.13 -2.00
N GLU A 48 -6.14 19.88 -1.14
CA GLU A 48 -5.54 20.55 0.01
C GLU A 48 -4.96 19.55 1.02
N TRP A 49 -5.64 18.42 1.24
CA TRP A 49 -5.17 17.37 2.12
C TRP A 49 -3.86 16.76 1.60
N LEU A 50 -3.80 16.43 0.30
CA LEU A 50 -2.60 15.85 -0.30
C LEU A 50 -1.44 16.84 -0.37
N SER A 51 -1.73 18.13 -0.53
CA SER A 51 -0.75 19.22 -0.54
C SER A 51 0.10 19.29 0.73
N GLN A 52 -0.43 18.84 1.88
CA GLN A 52 0.31 18.83 3.15
C GLN A 52 1.52 17.87 3.13
N PHE A 53 1.57 16.93 2.18
CA PHE A 53 2.58 15.87 2.07
C PHE A 53 3.47 16.05 0.83
N SER A 54 3.39 17.20 0.16
CA SER A 54 4.09 17.48 -1.09
C SER A 54 4.94 18.74 -0.97
N ASP A 55 6.13 18.70 -1.53
CA ASP A 55 6.94 19.93 -1.74
C ASP A 55 6.40 20.76 -2.90
N ASP A 56 5.70 20.14 -3.84
CA ASP A 56 5.04 20.78 -4.96
C ASP A 56 3.55 20.98 -4.64
N HIS A 57 3.12 22.22 -4.54
CA HIS A 57 1.76 22.61 -4.17
C HIS A 57 0.89 23.04 -5.38
N TYR A 58 1.37 22.84 -6.62
CA TYR A 58 0.58 23.14 -7.79
C TYR A 58 -0.62 22.20 -7.88
N GLU A 59 -1.81 22.77 -7.99
CA GLU A 59 -3.08 22.03 -8.00
C GLU A 59 -3.13 20.98 -9.10
N GLU A 60 -2.65 21.30 -10.30
CA GLU A 60 -2.62 20.37 -11.45
C GLU A 60 -1.75 19.14 -11.16
N PHE A 61 -0.60 19.32 -10.49
CA PHE A 61 0.27 18.22 -10.08
C PHE A 61 -0.42 17.30 -9.07
N LEU A 62 -1.04 17.88 -8.05
CA LEU A 62 -1.76 17.13 -7.01
C LEU A 62 -2.99 16.41 -7.56
N ARG A 63 -3.75 17.05 -8.45
CA ARG A 63 -4.85 16.42 -9.19
C ARG A 63 -4.37 15.26 -10.05
N GLY A 64 -3.19 15.35 -10.64
CA GLY A 64 -2.57 14.25 -11.38
C GLY A 64 -2.31 13.02 -10.50
N TRP A 65 -1.86 13.21 -9.27
CA TRP A 65 -1.68 12.12 -8.29
C TRP A 65 -3.02 11.53 -7.84
N LEU A 66 -4.00 12.37 -7.54
CA LEU A 66 -5.36 11.92 -7.20
C LEU A 66 -6.02 11.17 -8.38
N GLY A 67 -5.83 11.65 -9.60
CA GLY A 67 -6.35 11.00 -10.81
C GLY A 67 -5.82 9.59 -11.03
N ARG A 68 -4.56 9.31 -10.67
CA ARG A 68 -3.98 7.95 -10.69
C ARG A 68 -4.69 7.00 -9.73
N MET A 69 -5.31 7.54 -8.69
CA MET A 69 -6.11 6.81 -7.69
C MET A 69 -7.62 6.91 -7.97
N LEU A 70 -7.99 7.23 -9.21
CA LEU A 70 -9.37 7.36 -9.69
C LEU A 70 -10.19 8.47 -9.00
N PHE A 71 -9.55 9.51 -8.50
CA PHE A 71 -10.23 10.73 -8.09
C PHE A 71 -10.15 11.75 -9.23
N SER A 72 -11.20 11.87 -10.00
CA SER A 72 -11.27 12.75 -11.16
C SER A 72 -12.25 13.91 -10.96
N GLY A 73 -11.99 15.03 -11.63
CA GLY A 73 -12.92 16.17 -11.66
C GLY A 73 -13.34 16.64 -10.27
N GLU A 74 -14.64 16.60 -10.00
CA GLU A 74 -15.25 17.04 -8.75
C GLU A 74 -14.87 16.16 -7.53
N GLU A 75 -14.47 14.92 -7.76
CA GLU A 75 -14.08 14.02 -6.66
C GLU A 75 -12.84 14.51 -5.93
N ALA A 76 -11.90 15.12 -6.63
CA ALA A 76 -10.71 15.74 -6.02
C ALA A 76 -11.05 16.91 -5.09
N LEU A 77 -12.27 17.47 -5.18
CA LEU A 77 -12.79 18.53 -4.34
C LEU A 77 -13.62 18.04 -3.15
N LYS A 78 -13.86 16.71 -3.05
CA LYS A 78 -14.49 16.14 -1.87
C LYS A 78 -13.70 16.49 -0.61
N LYS A 79 -14.40 16.68 0.49
CA LYS A 79 -13.75 16.88 1.79
C LYS A 79 -13.21 15.56 2.33
N ALA A 80 -12.01 15.59 2.89
CA ALA A 80 -11.33 14.39 3.39
C ALA A 80 -12.17 13.63 4.45
N LYS A 81 -12.93 14.34 5.27
CA LYS A 81 -13.79 13.74 6.32
C LYS A 81 -14.96 12.89 5.82
N VAL A 82 -15.39 13.05 4.56
CA VAL A 82 -16.55 12.33 4.02
C VAL A 82 -16.18 11.09 3.21
N LEU A 83 -14.90 10.75 3.15
CA LEU A 83 -14.41 9.61 2.37
C LEU A 83 -14.87 8.27 2.92
N SER A 84 -15.23 7.36 2.02
CA SER A 84 -15.41 5.94 2.31
C SER A 84 -14.09 5.27 2.72
N GLY A 85 -14.16 4.05 3.26
CA GLY A 85 -12.95 3.29 3.62
C GLY A 85 -12.02 3.08 2.43
N GLY A 86 -12.56 2.72 1.28
CA GLY A 86 -11.79 2.51 0.05
C GLY A 86 -11.16 3.79 -0.49
N GLU A 87 -11.90 4.90 -0.47
CA GLU A 87 -11.37 6.21 -0.85
C GLU A 87 -10.22 6.64 0.07
N LYS A 88 -10.32 6.40 1.37
CA LYS A 88 -9.22 6.65 2.33
C LYS A 88 -7.95 5.86 1.99
N VAL A 89 -8.08 4.57 1.67
CA VAL A 89 -6.93 3.73 1.28
C VAL A 89 -6.29 4.25 -0.01
N ARG A 90 -7.09 4.62 -1.01
CA ARG A 90 -6.60 5.22 -2.26
C ARG A 90 -5.84 6.54 -2.01
N CYS A 91 -6.35 7.41 -1.14
CA CYS A 91 -5.68 8.65 -0.75
C CYS A 91 -4.36 8.37 -0.01
N MET A 92 -4.34 7.39 0.91
CA MET A 92 -3.12 7.00 1.62
C MET A 92 -2.07 6.47 0.66
N LEU A 93 -2.44 5.68 -0.35
CA LEU A 93 -1.50 5.22 -1.37
C LEU A 93 -0.91 6.40 -2.16
N ALA A 94 -1.76 7.36 -2.59
CA ALA A 94 -1.30 8.58 -3.26
C ALA A 94 -0.27 9.33 -2.40
N LYS A 95 -0.57 9.51 -1.11
CA LYS A 95 0.33 10.13 -0.14
C LYS A 95 1.67 9.41 -0.04
N MET A 96 1.64 8.07 0.18
CA MET A 96 2.86 7.25 0.34
C MET A 96 3.76 7.32 -0.88
N MET A 97 3.18 7.34 -2.08
CA MET A 97 3.93 7.48 -3.33
C MET A 97 4.46 8.91 -3.55
N LEU A 98 3.68 9.92 -3.17
CA LEU A 98 4.05 11.33 -3.30
C LEU A 98 5.20 11.71 -2.39
N GLU A 99 5.26 11.17 -1.17
CA GLU A 99 6.36 11.35 -0.21
C GLU A 99 7.69 10.75 -0.68
N GLY A 100 7.71 10.10 -1.85
CA GLY A 100 8.92 9.54 -2.45
C GLY A 100 9.45 8.30 -1.71
N SER A 101 8.61 7.61 -0.96
CA SER A 101 8.98 6.33 -0.36
C SER A 101 9.34 5.31 -1.43
N ASN A 102 10.46 4.60 -1.27
CA ASN A 102 10.92 3.59 -2.21
C ASN A 102 10.73 2.15 -1.71
N PHE A 103 10.22 1.99 -0.48
CA PHE A 103 9.82 0.71 0.08
C PHE A 103 8.46 0.86 0.78
N LEU A 104 7.45 0.12 0.30
CA LEU A 104 6.10 0.18 0.83
C LEU A 104 5.75 -1.14 1.53
N ILE A 105 5.04 -1.06 2.65
CA ILE A 105 4.50 -2.23 3.36
C ILE A 105 2.98 -2.14 3.42
N PHE A 106 2.33 -3.24 3.04
CA PHE A 106 0.88 -3.41 3.06
C PHE A 106 0.51 -4.70 3.79
N ASP A 107 -0.39 -4.59 4.75
CA ASP A 107 -0.97 -5.72 5.46
C ASP A 107 -2.45 -5.82 5.13
N GLU A 108 -2.82 -6.79 4.26
CA GLU A 108 -4.16 -7.02 3.76
C GLU A 108 -4.87 -5.76 3.24
N PRO A 109 -4.27 -5.06 2.26
CA PRO A 109 -4.74 -3.72 1.84
C PRO A 109 -6.09 -3.73 1.14
N THR A 110 -6.56 -4.89 0.65
CA THR A 110 -7.84 -5.03 -0.07
C THR A 110 -9.02 -5.36 0.83
N ASN A 111 -8.77 -5.64 2.12
CA ASN A 111 -9.83 -6.00 3.05
C ASN A 111 -10.89 -4.90 3.18
N HIS A 112 -12.15 -5.28 3.01
CA HIS A 112 -13.32 -4.39 3.11
C HIS A 112 -13.38 -3.27 2.06
N LEU A 113 -12.61 -3.40 0.96
CA LEU A 113 -12.67 -2.46 -0.16
C LEU A 113 -13.73 -2.89 -1.19
N ASP A 114 -14.33 -1.89 -1.85
CA ASP A 114 -15.12 -2.10 -3.06
C ASP A 114 -14.23 -2.40 -4.28
N LEU A 115 -14.83 -2.93 -5.33
CA LEU A 115 -14.11 -3.35 -6.54
C LEU A 115 -13.35 -2.19 -7.22
N GLU A 116 -13.92 -0.98 -7.20
CA GLU A 116 -13.28 0.20 -7.76
C GLU A 116 -12.00 0.56 -7.00
N SER A 117 -12.07 0.54 -5.66
CA SER A 117 -10.91 0.79 -4.80
C SER A 117 -9.82 -0.26 -4.96
N ILE A 118 -10.19 -1.55 -5.08
CA ILE A 118 -9.24 -2.64 -5.36
C ILE A 118 -8.55 -2.41 -6.71
N THR A 119 -9.31 -2.06 -7.75
CA THR A 119 -8.77 -1.79 -9.09
C THR A 119 -7.79 -0.61 -9.06
N ALA A 120 -8.14 0.48 -8.40
CA ALA A 120 -7.28 1.66 -8.27
C ALA A 120 -5.99 1.34 -7.49
N LEU A 121 -6.12 0.60 -6.39
CA LEU A 121 -4.99 0.14 -5.57
C LEU A 121 -4.04 -0.73 -6.39
N ASN A 122 -4.57 -1.72 -7.12
CA ASN A 122 -3.82 -2.62 -7.99
C ASN A 122 -3.05 -1.84 -9.06
N ASN A 123 -3.71 -0.91 -9.75
CA ASN A 123 -3.08 -0.05 -10.76
C ASN A 123 -1.98 0.84 -10.15
N GLY A 124 -2.21 1.41 -8.99
CA GLY A 124 -1.22 2.20 -8.28
C GLY A 124 0.02 1.38 -7.92
N MET A 125 -0.18 0.19 -7.34
CA MET A 125 0.89 -0.74 -6.97
C MET A 125 1.67 -1.23 -8.19
N LYS A 126 1.01 -1.62 -9.27
CA LYS A 126 1.64 -2.08 -10.52
C LYS A 126 2.56 -1.03 -11.14
N ASN A 127 2.20 0.24 -11.02
CA ASN A 127 2.99 1.35 -11.56
C ASN A 127 4.08 1.86 -10.60
N PHE A 128 4.11 1.40 -9.37
CA PHE A 128 5.13 1.77 -8.40
C PHE A 128 6.51 1.23 -8.81
N LYS A 129 7.54 2.07 -8.73
CA LYS A 129 8.90 1.72 -9.20
C LYS A 129 9.84 1.27 -8.07
N GLY A 130 9.36 1.30 -6.83
CA GLY A 130 10.11 0.84 -5.67
C GLY A 130 9.87 -0.64 -5.35
N CYS A 131 10.24 -1.03 -4.14
CA CYS A 131 10.00 -2.35 -3.59
C CYS A 131 8.74 -2.33 -2.73
N MET A 132 7.98 -3.41 -2.77
CA MET A 132 6.81 -3.58 -1.89
C MET A 132 6.90 -4.92 -1.16
N LEU A 133 6.47 -4.90 0.10
CA LEU A 133 6.19 -6.10 0.88
C LEU A 133 4.71 -6.08 1.23
N LEU A 134 3.97 -7.06 0.74
CA LEU A 134 2.52 -7.11 0.96
C LEU A 134 2.06 -8.49 1.42
N THR A 135 1.02 -8.50 2.22
CA THR A 135 0.20 -9.69 2.48
C THR A 135 -1.15 -9.48 1.83
N SER A 136 -1.68 -10.50 1.21
CA SER A 136 -3.03 -10.45 0.64
C SER A 136 -3.62 -11.84 0.47
N HIS A 137 -4.94 -11.93 0.54
CA HIS A 137 -5.74 -13.08 0.10
C HIS A 137 -6.38 -12.84 -1.28
N ASP A 138 -6.19 -11.66 -1.86
CA ASP A 138 -6.70 -11.30 -3.18
C ASP A 138 -5.79 -11.86 -4.28
N GLN A 139 -6.29 -12.88 -4.99
CA GLN A 139 -5.52 -13.58 -6.03
C GLN A 139 -5.19 -12.66 -7.21
N GLU A 140 -6.12 -11.78 -7.61
CA GLU A 140 -5.89 -10.85 -8.72
C GLU A 140 -4.78 -9.87 -8.39
N LEU A 141 -4.79 -9.31 -7.17
CA LEU A 141 -3.73 -8.43 -6.71
C LEU A 141 -2.38 -9.16 -6.70
N MET A 142 -2.33 -10.37 -6.16
CA MET A 142 -1.09 -11.15 -6.12
C MET A 142 -0.56 -11.47 -7.52
N ASN A 143 -1.42 -11.88 -8.45
CA ASN A 143 -1.02 -12.20 -9.83
C ASN A 143 -0.50 -10.98 -10.60
N THR A 144 -1.03 -9.79 -10.31
CA THR A 144 -0.69 -8.57 -11.06
C THR A 144 0.50 -7.81 -10.48
N VAL A 145 0.78 -7.96 -9.18
CA VAL A 145 1.77 -7.14 -8.46
C VAL A 145 2.95 -7.96 -7.96
N ALA A 146 2.74 -9.21 -7.51
CA ALA A 146 3.80 -10.01 -6.91
C ALA A 146 4.72 -10.64 -7.97
N ASN A 147 6.03 -10.55 -7.72
CA ASN A 147 7.07 -11.19 -8.53
C ASN A 147 8.02 -12.06 -7.67
N ARG A 148 7.73 -12.17 -6.38
CA ARG A 148 8.39 -13.04 -5.43
C ARG A 148 7.37 -13.46 -4.38
N ILE A 149 7.28 -14.75 -4.12
CA ILE A 149 6.36 -15.33 -3.14
C ILE A 149 7.16 -15.88 -1.96
N ILE A 150 6.74 -15.48 -0.77
CA ILE A 150 7.27 -15.99 0.50
C ILE A 150 6.10 -16.62 1.25
N GLU A 151 6.08 -17.94 1.35
CA GLU A 151 5.13 -18.67 2.17
C GLU A 151 5.81 -19.12 3.47
N ILE A 152 5.14 -18.94 4.60
CA ILE A 152 5.58 -19.39 5.90
C ILE A 152 4.54 -20.37 6.44
N ASN A 153 4.87 -21.65 6.43
CA ASN A 153 4.01 -22.73 6.89
C ASN A 153 4.70 -23.54 7.99
N GLY A 154 4.40 -23.21 9.23
CA GLY A 154 5.04 -23.81 10.41
C GLY A 154 6.56 -23.59 10.40
N THR A 155 7.32 -24.70 10.25
CA THR A 155 8.79 -24.67 10.22
C THR A 155 9.38 -24.59 8.81
N LYS A 156 8.53 -24.68 7.79
CA LYS A 156 8.94 -24.60 6.38
C LYS A 156 8.70 -23.22 5.83
N THR A 157 9.66 -22.73 5.07
CA THR A 157 9.55 -21.47 4.35
C THR A 157 9.80 -21.74 2.87
N PHE A 158 8.85 -21.32 2.02
CA PHE A 158 9.04 -21.22 0.59
C PHE A 158 9.43 -19.78 0.27
N ASP A 159 10.46 -19.57 -0.51
CA ASP A 159 10.91 -18.23 -0.91
C ASP A 159 11.48 -18.32 -2.32
N LYS A 160 10.73 -17.84 -3.31
CA LYS A 160 11.17 -17.87 -4.72
C LYS A 160 10.68 -16.65 -5.49
N ASN A 161 11.48 -16.25 -6.48
CA ASN A 161 11.11 -15.25 -7.47
C ASN A 161 10.22 -15.94 -8.54
N VAL A 162 8.94 -15.96 -8.29
CA VAL A 162 7.90 -16.56 -9.12
C VAL A 162 6.65 -15.69 -9.07
N THR A 163 5.81 -15.80 -10.09
CA THR A 163 4.46 -15.25 -10.07
C THR A 163 3.57 -16.07 -9.14
N TYR A 164 2.39 -15.55 -8.82
CA TYR A 164 1.46 -16.28 -7.97
C TYR A 164 0.91 -17.55 -8.65
N ASP A 165 0.66 -17.51 -9.97
CA ASP A 165 0.21 -18.67 -10.72
C ASP A 165 1.29 -19.77 -10.75
N GLU A 166 2.56 -19.41 -11.02
CA GLU A 166 3.68 -20.35 -10.95
C GLU A 166 3.85 -20.97 -9.56
N TYR A 167 3.61 -20.21 -8.52
CA TYR A 167 3.62 -20.71 -7.14
C TYR A 167 2.50 -21.73 -6.92
N LEU A 168 1.27 -21.46 -7.37
CA LEU A 168 0.15 -22.40 -7.25
C LEU A 168 0.42 -23.72 -7.99
N ASP A 169 1.02 -23.67 -9.18
CA ASP A 169 1.43 -24.84 -9.93
C ASP A 169 2.46 -25.68 -9.16
N MET A 170 3.36 -25.02 -8.42
CA MET A 170 4.40 -25.72 -7.64
C MET A 170 3.90 -26.37 -6.35
N ILE A 171 2.81 -25.90 -5.77
CA ILE A 171 2.25 -26.45 -4.52
C ILE A 171 1.06 -27.38 -4.77
N GLY A 172 0.51 -27.38 -5.99
CA GLY A 172 -0.62 -28.23 -6.42
C GLY A 172 -0.19 -29.63 -6.85
N ASP A 173 1.10 -29.87 -7.07
CA ASP A 173 1.74 -31.18 -7.30
C ASP A 173 2.24 -31.77 -5.96
#